data_20ee3712a37ca5760c602b1504aa6fcf
#
_entry.id   20ee3712a37ca5760c602b1504aa6fcf
#
_cell.length_a   1.000
_cell.length_b   1.000
_cell.length_c   1.000
_cell.angle_alpha   90.00
_cell.angle_beta   90.00
_cell.angle_gamma   90.00
#
_symmetry.space_group_name_H-M   'P 1'
#
loop_
_entity.id
_entity.type
_entity.pdbx_description
1 polymer ?
#
loop_
_entity_poly.entity_id
_entity_poly.type
_entity_poly.pdbx_seq_one_letter_code
_entity_poly.pdbx_strand_id
1 'polypeptide(L)'
;MEIILGRFKNNKVFICALLTACYTGMRTGEVFALTWNDIDLDNRIIKVNKTVYAKDKEENGRWYLGAAKTIGSHREVYICDTLYSFLLKYKVLQNNYKKEFGKNYKYYTLEEVKNKYGKLVEYKIIKDNSKRNRVEMVFTRKDGTYSGTDIIRYPFRIIHHELGFQCRFYDLRGSFATISLRGGCEIKDIAEVLGHKRIETTEKYYISSTSEDKKEVGEIFEMNIKLENKNDIIINNKGGKNNGFKL
;
A
#
# COMPACT_ATOMS: atom_id res chain seq x y z
N MET A 1 -8.91 6.16 -11.16
CA MET A 1 -7.47 5.84 -10.83
C MET A 1 -6.51 6.60 -11.74
N GLU A 2 -6.68 6.59 -13.05
CA GLU A 2 -5.80 7.25 -14.04
C GLU A 2 -5.58 8.74 -13.77
N ILE A 3 -6.64 9.50 -13.46
CA ILE A 3 -6.55 10.93 -13.12
C ILE A 3 -5.58 11.15 -11.94
N ILE A 4 -5.69 10.30 -10.90
CA ILE A 4 -4.81 10.38 -9.72
C ILE A 4 -3.38 10.03 -10.11
N LEU A 5 -3.17 8.94 -10.85
CA LEU A 5 -1.84 8.53 -11.30
C LEU A 5 -1.19 9.61 -12.19
N GLY A 6 -1.95 10.22 -13.10
CA GLY A 6 -1.49 11.32 -13.95
C GLY A 6 -1.10 12.56 -13.14
N ARG A 7 -1.95 12.98 -12.20
CA ARG A 7 -1.70 14.16 -11.33
C ARG A 7 -0.45 13.98 -10.47
N PHE A 8 -0.20 12.76 -9.99
CA PHE A 8 0.93 12.46 -9.10
C PHE A 8 2.09 11.72 -9.76
N LYS A 9 2.18 11.72 -11.11
CA LYS A 9 3.22 10.99 -11.87
C LYS A 9 4.66 11.17 -11.37
N ASN A 10 4.96 12.33 -10.76
CA ASN A 10 6.28 12.67 -10.21
C ASN A 10 6.42 12.28 -8.73
N ASN A 11 5.35 11.93 -8.03
CA ASN A 11 5.38 11.49 -6.64
C ASN A 11 5.39 9.95 -6.56
N LYS A 12 6.54 9.36 -6.90
CA LYS A 12 6.67 7.91 -7.05
C LYS A 12 6.38 7.13 -5.76
N VAL A 13 6.74 7.70 -4.59
CA VAL A 13 6.46 7.06 -3.30
C VAL A 13 4.96 6.99 -3.04
N PHE A 14 4.23 8.07 -3.32
CA PHE A 14 2.78 8.09 -3.16
C PHE A 14 2.10 7.10 -4.10
N ILE A 15 2.46 7.10 -5.39
CA ILE A 15 1.91 6.17 -6.38
C ILE A 15 2.17 4.72 -5.97
N CYS A 16 3.39 4.39 -5.57
CA CYS A 16 3.72 3.03 -5.17
C CYS A 16 2.92 2.59 -3.92
N ALA A 17 2.78 3.47 -2.92
CA ALA A 17 1.97 3.19 -1.74
C ALA A 17 0.48 3.03 -2.08
N LEU A 18 -0.06 3.90 -2.96
CA LEU A 18 -1.43 3.85 -3.43
C LEU A 18 -1.74 2.52 -4.13
N LEU A 19 -0.87 2.12 -5.07
CA LEU A 19 -1.02 0.86 -5.79
C LEU A 19 -0.86 -0.34 -4.87
N THR A 20 0.08 -0.30 -3.92
CA THR A 20 0.20 -1.36 -2.91
C THR A 20 -1.10 -1.52 -2.15
N ALA A 21 -1.69 -0.43 -1.62
CA ALA A 21 -2.97 -0.50 -0.92
C ALA A 21 -4.11 -1.01 -1.82
N CYS A 22 -4.17 -0.54 -3.06
CA CYS A 22 -5.21 -0.88 -4.04
C CYS A 22 -5.20 -2.38 -4.38
N TYR A 23 -4.02 -2.93 -4.69
CA TYR A 23 -3.90 -4.32 -5.13
C TYR A 23 -3.80 -5.36 -4.02
N THR A 24 -3.68 -4.94 -2.77
CA THR A 24 -3.52 -5.85 -1.63
C THR A 24 -4.62 -5.73 -0.57
N GLY A 25 -5.40 -4.66 -0.60
CA GLY A 25 -6.39 -4.36 0.43
C GLY A 25 -5.80 -4.16 1.84
N MET A 26 -4.49 -3.97 1.99
CA MET A 26 -3.82 -3.75 3.28
C MET A 26 -4.33 -2.49 3.97
N ARG A 27 -4.31 -2.51 5.32
CA ARG A 27 -4.61 -1.31 6.12
C ARG A 27 -3.54 -0.25 5.92
N THR A 28 -3.90 1.02 6.03
CA THR A 28 -2.95 2.14 5.87
C THR A 28 -1.68 1.94 6.71
N GLY A 29 -1.83 1.61 7.99
CA GLY A 29 -0.69 1.39 8.87
C GLY A 29 0.15 0.16 8.49
N GLU A 30 -0.43 -0.87 7.89
CA GLU A 30 0.28 -2.06 7.39
C GLU A 30 1.11 -1.71 6.15
N VAL A 31 0.54 -0.95 5.20
CA VAL A 31 1.27 -0.50 4.00
C VAL A 31 2.51 0.27 4.40
N PHE A 32 2.36 1.29 5.25
CA PHE A 32 3.49 2.14 5.64
C PHE A 32 4.45 1.49 6.65
N ALA A 33 4.11 0.33 7.22
CA ALA A 33 5.02 -0.46 8.05
C ALA A 33 5.95 -1.36 7.25
N LEU A 34 5.74 -1.49 5.93
CA LEU A 34 6.53 -2.41 5.09
C LEU A 34 8.01 -2.03 5.04
N THR A 35 8.84 -3.03 5.23
CA THR A 35 10.25 -3.03 4.92
C THR A 35 10.54 -3.91 3.71
N TRP A 36 11.67 -3.74 3.04
CA TRP A 36 12.01 -4.61 1.91
C TRP A 36 12.20 -6.07 2.32
N ASN A 37 12.45 -6.35 3.60
CA ASN A 37 12.50 -7.71 4.13
C ASN A 37 11.12 -8.39 4.24
N ASP A 38 10.04 -7.60 4.19
CA ASP A 38 8.68 -8.13 4.19
C ASP A 38 8.19 -8.47 2.77
N ILE A 39 8.93 -8.07 1.74
CA ILE A 39 8.55 -8.22 0.33
C ILE A 39 9.45 -9.25 -0.34
N ASP A 40 8.90 -10.42 -0.57
CA ASP A 40 9.53 -11.47 -1.36
C ASP A 40 9.08 -11.33 -2.82
N LEU A 41 9.93 -10.71 -3.63
CA LEU A 41 9.64 -10.49 -5.04
C LEU A 41 9.75 -11.78 -5.87
N ASP A 42 10.58 -12.73 -5.45
CA ASP A 42 10.79 -13.98 -6.18
C ASP A 42 9.57 -14.89 -6.03
N ASN A 43 9.02 -14.99 -4.82
CA ASN A 43 7.81 -15.76 -4.52
C ASN A 43 6.51 -14.94 -4.65
N ARG A 44 6.62 -13.64 -4.97
CA ARG A 44 5.46 -12.75 -5.12
C ARG A 44 4.58 -12.62 -3.88
N ILE A 45 5.21 -12.48 -2.72
CA ILE A 45 4.52 -12.44 -1.42
C ILE A 45 4.90 -11.18 -0.64
N ILE A 46 3.92 -10.57 -0.01
CA ILE A 46 4.11 -9.56 1.05
C ILE A 46 3.70 -10.17 2.37
N LYS A 47 4.63 -10.20 3.33
CA LYS A 47 4.38 -10.63 4.72
C LYS A 47 3.85 -9.46 5.53
N VAL A 48 2.56 -9.51 5.88
CA VAL A 48 1.91 -8.49 6.70
C VAL A 48 1.97 -8.93 8.16
N ASN A 49 2.84 -8.30 8.93
CA ASN A 49 3.09 -8.67 10.33
C ASN A 49 3.24 -7.47 11.27
N LYS A 50 3.19 -6.26 10.73
CA LYS A 50 3.41 -5.00 11.45
C LYS A 50 2.40 -3.94 11.05
N THR A 51 2.22 -2.98 11.92
CA THR A 51 1.49 -1.74 11.62
C THR A 51 2.27 -0.55 12.15
N VAL A 52 2.28 0.56 11.41
CA VAL A 52 2.89 1.81 11.87
C VAL A 52 1.84 2.75 12.42
N TYR A 53 2.22 3.47 13.46
CA TYR A 53 1.42 4.55 14.03
C TYR A 53 2.34 5.61 14.64
N ALA A 54 1.80 6.81 14.79
CA ALA A 54 2.49 7.91 15.43
C ALA A 54 2.13 7.93 16.92
N LYS A 55 3.15 8.08 17.77
CA LYS A 55 3.01 8.56 19.14
C LYS A 55 3.71 9.90 19.23
N ASP A 56 3.15 10.81 19.95
CA ASP A 56 3.67 12.12 20.32
C ASP A 56 4.50 12.91 19.29
N LYS A 57 4.73 14.17 19.54
CA LYS A 57 5.52 15.08 18.70
C LYS A 57 7.01 15.06 19.09
N GLU A 58 7.59 13.90 19.33
CA GLU A 58 8.99 13.79 19.71
C GLU A 58 9.93 14.13 18.53
N GLU A 59 10.98 14.90 18.79
CA GLU A 59 11.97 15.33 17.79
C GLU A 59 12.73 14.17 17.15
N ASN A 60 12.95 13.06 17.84
CA ASN A 60 13.78 11.93 17.44
C ASN A 60 13.00 10.71 16.94
N GLY A 61 11.84 10.91 16.37
CA GLY A 61 11.07 9.82 15.78
C GLY A 61 9.77 9.56 16.51
N ARG A 62 8.69 9.97 15.87
CA ARG A 62 7.32 9.77 16.36
C ARG A 62 6.69 8.48 15.85
N TRP A 63 7.40 7.71 15.03
CA TRP A 63 6.87 6.53 14.37
C TRP A 63 7.25 5.26 15.11
N TYR A 64 6.26 4.43 15.33
CA TYR A 64 6.38 3.15 16.03
C TYR A 64 5.81 2.04 15.16
N LEU A 65 6.49 0.89 15.16
CA LEU A 65 5.98 -0.36 14.58
C LEU A 65 5.42 -1.22 15.71
N GLY A 66 4.11 -1.38 15.72
CA GLY A 66 3.45 -2.35 16.57
C GLY A 66 3.46 -3.73 15.91
N ALA A 67 3.66 -4.78 16.70
CA ALA A 67 3.36 -6.13 16.25
C ALA A 67 1.88 -6.22 15.89
N ALA A 68 1.56 -7.00 14.87
CA ALA A 68 0.19 -7.31 14.57
C ALA A 68 -0.49 -7.93 15.80
N LYS A 69 -1.53 -7.27 16.31
CA LYS A 69 -2.14 -7.54 17.64
C LYS A 69 -2.69 -8.96 17.83
N THR A 70 -2.76 -9.78 16.77
CA THR A 70 -3.37 -11.11 16.82
C THR A 70 -2.75 -12.05 15.80
N ILE A 71 -2.81 -13.35 16.06
CA ILE A 71 -2.36 -14.42 15.15
C ILE A 71 -2.97 -14.24 13.75
N GLY A 72 -4.25 -13.89 13.62
CA GLY A 72 -4.90 -13.61 12.33
C GLY A 72 -4.47 -12.30 11.66
N SER A 73 -3.58 -11.52 12.28
CA SER A 73 -2.99 -10.31 11.67
C SER A 73 -1.66 -10.60 10.96
N HIS A 74 -1.08 -11.79 11.20
CA HIS A 74 0.04 -12.30 10.41
C HIS A 74 -0.54 -13.01 9.20
N ARG A 75 -0.33 -12.46 8.02
CA ARG A 75 -0.81 -13.05 6.77
C ARG A 75 0.12 -12.73 5.63
N GLU A 76 0.01 -13.51 4.59
CA GLU A 76 0.69 -13.29 3.34
C GLU A 76 -0.30 -12.75 2.31
N VAL A 77 0.13 -11.80 1.50
CA VAL A 77 -0.67 -11.21 0.42
C VAL A 77 0.10 -11.38 -0.88
N TYR A 78 -0.58 -11.85 -1.91
CA TYR A 78 0.00 -12.07 -3.22
C TYR A 78 0.28 -10.75 -3.96
N ILE A 79 1.41 -10.71 -4.68
CA ILE A 79 1.82 -9.59 -5.52
C ILE A 79 1.46 -9.90 -6.97
N CYS A 80 0.39 -9.30 -7.48
CA CYS A 80 0.00 -9.44 -8.89
C CYS A 80 1.03 -8.80 -9.84
N ASP A 81 0.99 -9.14 -11.13
CA ASP A 81 1.98 -8.70 -12.13
C ASP A 81 2.15 -7.19 -12.18
N THR A 82 1.05 -6.45 -12.12
CA THR A 82 1.07 -4.99 -12.12
C THR A 82 1.83 -4.45 -10.90
N LEU A 83 1.45 -4.89 -9.69
CA LEU A 83 2.10 -4.45 -8.45
C LEU A 83 3.58 -4.87 -8.42
N TYR A 84 3.90 -6.07 -8.87
CA TYR A 84 5.28 -6.56 -8.99
C TYR A 84 6.14 -5.61 -9.82
N SER A 85 5.66 -5.26 -11.01
CA SER A 85 6.37 -4.37 -11.92
C SER A 85 6.63 -2.99 -11.30
N PHE A 86 5.65 -2.46 -10.55
CA PHE A 86 5.80 -1.19 -9.84
C PHE A 86 6.78 -1.28 -8.67
N LEU A 87 6.70 -2.31 -7.84
CA LEU A 87 7.59 -2.51 -6.70
C LEU A 87 9.04 -2.68 -7.16
N LEU A 88 9.26 -3.47 -8.23
CA LEU A 88 10.60 -3.67 -8.79
C LEU A 88 11.21 -2.35 -9.27
N LYS A 89 10.46 -1.58 -10.08
CA LYS A 89 10.90 -0.26 -10.56
C LYS A 89 11.15 0.71 -9.41
N TYR A 90 10.30 0.68 -8.41
CA TYR A 90 10.43 1.55 -7.24
C TYR A 90 11.66 1.19 -6.40
N LYS A 91 11.97 -0.11 -6.22
CA LYS A 91 13.19 -0.56 -5.54
C LYS A 91 14.46 -0.06 -6.24
N VAL A 92 14.50 -0.16 -7.57
CA VAL A 92 15.59 0.37 -8.39
C VAL A 92 15.71 1.88 -8.22
N LEU A 93 14.60 2.61 -8.29
CA LEU A 93 14.56 4.06 -8.10
C LEU A 93 15.08 4.46 -6.71
N GLN A 94 14.65 3.78 -5.65
CA GLN A 94 15.11 4.05 -4.29
C GLN A 94 16.62 3.79 -4.15
N ASN A 95 17.15 2.76 -4.80
CA ASN A 95 18.59 2.49 -4.82
C ASN A 95 19.36 3.60 -5.57
N ASN A 96 18.79 4.17 -6.63
CA ASN A 96 19.39 5.33 -7.30
C ASN A 96 19.42 6.56 -6.40
N TYR A 97 18.34 6.81 -5.65
CA TYR A 97 18.33 7.88 -4.63
C TYR A 97 19.37 7.66 -3.53
N LYS A 98 19.58 6.42 -3.06
CA LYS A 98 20.66 6.10 -2.10
C LYS A 98 22.04 6.50 -2.65
N LYS A 99 22.29 6.28 -3.95
CA LYS A 99 23.53 6.68 -4.61
C LYS A 99 23.62 8.19 -4.78
N GLU A 100 22.55 8.83 -5.24
CA GLU A 100 22.47 10.28 -5.47
C GLU A 100 22.70 11.09 -4.18
N PHE A 101 22.01 10.73 -3.10
CA PHE A 101 22.14 11.41 -1.82
C PHE A 101 23.38 10.98 -1.00
N GLY A 102 23.96 9.83 -1.30
CA GLY A 102 25.17 9.34 -0.67
C GLY A 102 25.13 9.41 0.86
N LYS A 103 26.04 10.19 1.46
CA LYS A 103 26.12 10.39 2.91
C LYS A 103 24.92 11.14 3.51
N ASN A 104 24.19 11.86 2.70
CA ASN A 104 23.00 12.63 3.11
C ASN A 104 21.72 11.77 3.12
N TYR A 105 21.75 10.55 2.58
CA TYR A 105 20.62 9.64 2.63
C TYR A 105 20.37 9.20 4.07
N LYS A 106 19.09 9.20 4.47
CA LYS A 106 18.67 8.88 5.84
C LYS A 106 18.32 7.41 5.97
N TYR A 107 18.94 6.77 6.93
CA TYR A 107 18.71 5.39 7.30
C TYR A 107 18.07 5.30 8.68
N TYR A 108 17.49 4.15 8.98
CA TYR A 108 16.76 3.91 10.22
C TYR A 108 17.15 2.57 10.83
N THR A 109 17.01 2.51 12.14
CA THR A 109 17.09 1.30 12.96
C THR A 109 15.82 1.16 13.78
N LEU A 110 15.61 0.01 14.39
CA LEU A 110 14.49 -0.27 15.26
C LEU A 110 15.00 -0.41 16.70
N GLU A 111 14.47 0.43 17.58
CA GLU A 111 14.71 0.36 19.02
C GLU A 111 13.55 -0.37 19.68
N GLU A 112 13.85 -1.39 20.49
CA GLU A 112 12.86 -2.14 21.24
C GLU A 112 12.25 -1.30 22.35
N VAL A 113 10.93 -1.24 22.38
CA VAL A 113 10.17 -0.65 23.48
C VAL A 113 9.54 -1.77 24.29
N LYS A 114 9.94 -1.87 25.56
CA LYS A 114 9.47 -2.90 26.49
C LYS A 114 8.50 -2.30 27.51
N ASN A 115 7.53 -3.10 27.94
CA ASN A 115 6.64 -2.70 29.03
C ASN A 115 7.35 -2.84 30.40
N LYS A 116 6.64 -2.46 31.48
CA LYS A 116 7.14 -2.53 32.85
C LYS A 116 7.57 -3.95 33.32
N TYR A 117 7.18 -4.98 32.59
CA TYR A 117 7.56 -6.38 32.84
C TYR A 117 8.68 -6.89 31.92
N GLY A 118 9.35 -6.00 31.18
CA GLY A 118 10.42 -6.36 30.26
C GLY A 118 9.95 -7.02 28.95
N LYS A 119 8.65 -7.17 28.74
CA LYS A 119 8.11 -7.76 27.48
C LYS A 119 8.12 -6.73 26.37
N LEU A 120 8.64 -7.12 25.21
CA LEU A 120 8.61 -6.32 23.98
C LEU A 120 7.15 -6.00 23.59
N VAL A 121 6.86 -4.73 23.35
CA VAL A 121 5.54 -4.23 22.98
C VAL A 121 5.52 -3.73 21.54
N GLU A 122 6.56 -3.00 21.15
CA GLU A 122 6.67 -2.32 19.88
C GLU A 122 8.14 -1.96 19.59
N TYR A 123 8.39 -1.44 18.37
CA TYR A 123 9.67 -0.88 17.98
C TYR A 123 9.52 0.60 17.66
N LYS A 124 10.41 1.43 18.17
CA LYS A 124 10.53 2.84 17.77
C LYS A 124 11.43 2.91 16.54
N ILE A 125 11.02 3.66 15.51
CA ILE A 125 11.80 3.89 14.32
C ILE A 125 12.73 5.08 14.59
N ILE A 126 14.01 4.80 14.70
CA ILE A 126 15.04 5.79 15.02
C ILE A 126 15.87 6.09 13.77
N LYS A 127 16.11 7.37 13.51
CA LYS A 127 17.05 7.79 12.48
C LYS A 127 18.46 7.42 12.93
N ASP A 128 19.12 6.57 12.18
CA ASP A 128 20.48 6.14 12.46
C ASP A 128 21.26 5.94 11.15
N ASN A 129 22.32 6.69 11.01
CA ASN A 129 23.22 6.57 9.86
C ASN A 129 24.37 5.57 10.09
N SER A 130 24.41 4.89 11.24
CA SER A 130 25.32 3.77 11.47
C SER A 130 25.07 2.66 10.45
N LYS A 131 26.05 1.79 10.21
CA LYS A 131 25.86 0.67 9.28
C LYS A 131 25.26 -0.56 9.93
N ARG A 132 25.01 -0.52 11.26
CA ARG A 132 24.56 -1.69 12.03
C ARG A 132 23.04 -1.72 12.10
N ASN A 133 22.45 -2.90 11.92
CA ASN A 133 21.02 -3.17 12.12
C ASN A 133 20.06 -2.23 11.35
N ARG A 134 20.46 -1.77 10.16
CA ARG A 134 19.59 -0.91 9.33
C ARG A 134 18.34 -1.64 8.91
N VAL A 135 17.22 -0.93 9.02
CA VAL A 135 15.96 -1.35 8.44
C VAL A 135 15.69 -0.55 7.17
N GLU A 136 15.37 -1.22 6.10
CA GLU A 136 15.05 -0.58 4.82
C GLU A 136 13.54 -0.43 4.67
N MET A 137 13.03 0.74 5.07
CA MET A 137 11.62 1.08 4.88
C MET A 137 11.31 1.22 3.39
N VAL A 138 10.17 0.66 2.96
CA VAL A 138 9.76 0.73 1.54
C VAL A 138 9.39 2.16 1.16
N PHE A 139 8.50 2.81 1.91
CA PHE A 139 7.96 4.11 1.53
C PHE A 139 8.70 5.25 2.23
N THR A 140 9.75 5.74 1.57
CA THR A 140 10.56 6.88 2.02
C THR A 140 10.54 8.00 0.98
N ARG A 141 10.85 9.21 1.40
CA ARG A 141 11.13 10.32 0.48
C ARG A 141 12.44 10.05 -0.27
N LYS A 142 12.74 10.87 -1.29
CA LYS A 142 13.97 10.75 -2.11
C LYS A 142 15.24 10.72 -1.27
N ASP A 143 15.31 11.55 -0.23
CA ASP A 143 16.44 11.65 0.69
C ASP A 143 16.49 10.54 1.76
N GLY A 144 15.62 9.53 1.65
CA GLY A 144 15.47 8.46 2.61
C GLY A 144 14.59 8.80 3.82
N THR A 145 14.10 10.05 3.95
CA THR A 145 13.26 10.42 5.11
C THR A 145 12.01 9.56 5.17
N TYR A 146 11.85 8.87 6.30
CA TYR A 146 10.62 8.14 6.61
C TYR A 146 9.60 9.07 7.26
N SER A 147 8.41 9.08 6.74
CA SER A 147 7.33 9.97 7.19
C SER A 147 6.05 9.20 7.52
N GLY A 148 6.12 7.87 7.64
CA GLY A 148 4.97 7.01 7.93
C GLY A 148 3.76 7.36 7.07
N THR A 149 2.59 7.45 7.70
CA THR A 149 1.34 7.79 7.02
C THR A 149 1.23 9.26 6.60
N ASP A 150 2.18 10.15 6.98
CA ASP A 150 2.12 11.55 6.54
C ASP A 150 2.37 11.73 5.04
N ILE A 151 2.96 10.74 4.39
CA ILE A 151 3.19 10.74 2.93
C ILE A 151 1.89 10.97 2.16
N ILE A 152 0.75 10.48 2.65
CA ILE A 152 -0.54 10.59 1.98
C ILE A 152 -1.30 11.89 2.29
N ARG A 153 -0.95 12.64 3.33
CA ARG A 153 -1.72 13.82 3.76
C ARG A 153 -1.86 14.88 2.67
N TYR A 154 -0.74 15.29 2.08
CA TYR A 154 -0.75 16.30 1.03
C TYR A 154 -1.42 15.79 -0.26
N PRO A 155 -1.10 14.61 -0.80
CA PRO A 155 -1.81 14.04 -1.93
C PRO A 155 -3.32 13.96 -1.75
N PHE A 156 -3.82 13.49 -0.60
CA PHE A 156 -5.25 13.39 -0.37
C PHE A 156 -5.94 14.75 -0.23
N ARG A 157 -5.25 15.76 0.27
CA ARG A 157 -5.76 17.14 0.23
C ARG A 157 -5.95 17.62 -1.21
N ILE A 158 -5.00 17.33 -2.10
CA ILE A 158 -5.14 17.62 -3.53
C ILE A 158 -6.28 16.84 -4.17
N ILE A 159 -6.39 15.53 -3.87
CA ILE A 159 -7.45 14.67 -4.38
C ILE A 159 -8.83 15.24 -4.01
N HIS A 160 -8.99 15.71 -2.78
CA HIS A 160 -10.25 16.29 -2.32
C HIS A 160 -10.55 17.66 -2.95
N HIS A 161 -9.57 18.58 -2.93
CA HIS A 161 -9.80 19.98 -3.28
C HIS A 161 -9.60 20.29 -4.76
N GLU A 162 -8.63 19.65 -5.43
CA GLU A 162 -8.35 19.90 -6.85
C GLU A 162 -9.08 18.90 -7.76
N LEU A 163 -9.17 17.62 -7.36
CA LEU A 163 -9.77 16.57 -8.19
C LEU A 163 -11.23 16.27 -7.81
N GLY A 164 -11.72 16.80 -6.70
CA GLY A 164 -13.12 16.66 -6.27
C GLY A 164 -13.52 15.30 -5.71
N PHE A 165 -12.58 14.35 -5.55
CA PHE A 165 -12.89 13.03 -5.04
C PHE A 165 -12.95 13.00 -3.51
N GLN A 166 -14.10 12.64 -2.95
CA GLN A 166 -14.31 12.48 -1.52
C GLN A 166 -13.99 11.05 -1.08
N CYS A 167 -12.70 10.76 -0.90
CA CYS A 167 -12.25 9.43 -0.51
C CYS A 167 -11.06 9.52 0.45
N ARG A 168 -10.83 8.46 1.22
CA ARG A 168 -9.68 8.29 2.10
C ARG A 168 -8.78 7.18 1.57
N PHE A 169 -7.51 7.21 1.94
CA PHE A 169 -6.59 6.11 1.59
C PHE A 169 -7.10 4.74 2.09
N TYR A 170 -7.76 4.72 3.25
CA TYR A 170 -8.35 3.51 3.81
C TYR A 170 -9.48 2.92 2.95
N ASP A 171 -10.17 3.73 2.17
CA ASP A 171 -11.30 3.29 1.35
C ASP A 171 -10.86 2.38 0.18
N LEU A 172 -9.56 2.39 -0.18
CA LEU A 172 -8.98 1.42 -1.13
C LEU A 172 -9.15 -0.02 -0.67
N ARG A 173 -9.15 -0.27 0.64
CA ARG A 173 -9.39 -1.59 1.19
C ARG A 173 -10.84 -2.05 0.98
N GLY A 174 -11.80 -1.14 1.13
CA GLY A 174 -13.20 -1.40 0.80
C GLY A 174 -13.38 -1.66 -0.69
N SER A 175 -12.71 -0.85 -1.54
CA SER A 175 -12.72 -1.05 -2.99
C SER A 175 -12.13 -2.41 -3.38
N PHE A 176 -11.02 -2.82 -2.78
CA PHE A 176 -10.45 -4.16 -2.99
C PHE A 176 -11.47 -5.26 -2.66
N ALA A 177 -12.10 -5.19 -1.48
CA ALA A 177 -13.12 -6.16 -1.07
C ALA A 177 -14.29 -6.22 -2.06
N THR A 178 -14.84 -5.05 -2.42
CA THR A 178 -15.99 -4.95 -3.32
C THR A 178 -15.68 -5.48 -4.71
N ILE A 179 -14.52 -5.10 -5.28
CA ILE A 179 -14.11 -5.53 -6.63
C ILE A 179 -13.85 -7.05 -6.63
N SER A 180 -13.20 -7.59 -5.60
CA SER A 180 -12.94 -9.03 -5.49
C SER A 180 -14.25 -9.84 -5.37
N LEU A 181 -15.20 -9.36 -4.58
CA LEU A 181 -16.54 -9.99 -4.46
C LEU A 181 -17.29 -9.96 -5.80
N ARG A 182 -17.29 -8.82 -6.49
CA ARG A 182 -17.90 -8.68 -7.83
C ARG A 182 -17.19 -9.58 -8.86
N GLY A 183 -15.89 -9.81 -8.69
CA GLY A 183 -15.09 -10.74 -9.49
C GLY A 183 -15.34 -12.22 -9.20
N GLY A 184 -16.26 -12.54 -8.26
CA GLY A 184 -16.63 -13.93 -7.95
C GLY A 184 -15.75 -14.60 -6.90
N CYS A 185 -14.86 -13.86 -6.21
CA CYS A 185 -14.09 -14.42 -5.11
C CYS A 185 -15.00 -14.72 -3.91
N GLU A 186 -14.72 -15.79 -3.18
CA GLU A 186 -15.48 -16.13 -1.98
C GLU A 186 -15.21 -15.12 -0.85
N ILE A 187 -16.26 -14.77 -0.10
CA ILE A 187 -16.18 -13.84 1.05
C ILE A 187 -15.14 -14.30 2.08
N LYS A 188 -15.03 -15.61 2.30
CA LYS A 188 -14.07 -16.21 3.22
C LYS A 188 -12.62 -15.91 2.81
N ASP A 189 -12.30 -16.08 1.52
CA ASP A 189 -10.95 -15.85 1.00
C ASP A 189 -10.57 -14.37 1.06
N ILE A 190 -11.52 -13.50 0.74
CA ILE A 190 -11.33 -12.05 0.86
C ILE A 190 -11.10 -11.66 2.33
N ALA A 191 -11.89 -12.22 3.26
CA ALA A 191 -11.74 -11.96 4.69
C ALA A 191 -10.36 -12.40 5.19
N GLU A 192 -9.83 -13.52 4.71
CA GLU A 192 -8.49 -14.03 5.03
C GLU A 192 -7.40 -13.09 4.50
N VAL A 193 -7.45 -12.73 3.22
CA VAL A 193 -6.50 -11.78 2.59
C VAL A 193 -6.52 -10.43 3.31
N LEU A 194 -7.70 -9.95 3.69
CA LEU A 194 -7.83 -8.71 4.44
C LEU A 194 -7.39 -8.86 5.91
N GLY A 195 -7.33 -10.07 6.47
CA GLY A 195 -7.07 -10.32 7.89
C GLY A 195 -8.23 -9.84 8.77
N HIS A 196 -9.46 -10.12 8.37
CA HIS A 196 -10.65 -9.94 9.18
C HIS A 196 -10.83 -11.13 10.10
N LYS A 197 -11.00 -10.89 11.40
CA LYS A 197 -11.29 -11.95 12.38
C LYS A 197 -12.69 -12.55 12.24
N ARG A 198 -13.61 -11.77 11.68
CA ARG A 198 -15.02 -12.11 11.51
C ARG A 198 -15.41 -11.87 10.07
N ILE A 199 -16.07 -12.83 9.47
CA ILE A 199 -16.54 -12.77 8.09
C ILE A 199 -17.56 -11.64 7.90
N GLU A 200 -18.39 -11.37 8.92
CA GLU A 200 -19.41 -10.31 8.91
C GLU A 200 -18.80 -8.92 8.63
N THR A 201 -17.51 -8.75 8.93
CA THR A 201 -16.81 -7.50 8.60
C THR A 201 -16.62 -7.34 7.09
N THR A 202 -16.48 -8.45 6.35
CA THR A 202 -16.39 -8.46 4.89
C THR A 202 -17.79 -8.40 4.26
N GLU A 203 -18.78 -9.05 4.86
CA GLU A 203 -20.17 -9.03 4.41
C GLU A 203 -20.78 -7.62 4.33
N LYS A 204 -20.34 -6.70 5.20
CA LYS A 204 -20.77 -5.28 5.14
C LYS A 204 -20.47 -4.63 3.79
N TYR A 205 -19.40 -5.02 3.13
CA TYR A 205 -19.07 -4.53 1.78
C TYR A 205 -19.98 -5.13 0.72
N TYR A 206 -20.50 -6.32 0.96
CA TYR A 206 -21.50 -6.98 0.10
C TYR A 206 -22.89 -6.35 0.22
N ILE A 207 -23.35 -6.14 1.46
CA ILE A 207 -24.70 -5.59 1.73
C ILE A 207 -24.83 -4.16 1.20
N SER A 208 -23.78 -3.33 1.30
CA SER A 208 -23.80 -1.96 0.80
C SER A 208 -23.83 -1.84 -0.73
N SER A 209 -23.52 -2.93 -1.45
CA SER A 209 -23.48 -2.96 -2.91
C SER A 209 -24.68 -3.63 -3.58
N THR A 210 -25.63 -4.21 -2.82
CA THR A 210 -26.70 -5.07 -3.39
C THR A 210 -28.00 -4.34 -3.74
N SER A 211 -28.18 -3.06 -3.46
CA SER A 211 -29.48 -2.42 -3.62
C SER A 211 -29.83 -1.95 -5.03
N GLU A 212 -28.90 -1.81 -5.97
CA GLU A 212 -29.24 -1.31 -7.31
C GLU A 212 -28.55 -2.00 -8.49
N ASP A 213 -27.64 -2.96 -8.26
CA ASP A 213 -26.57 -3.26 -9.21
C ASP A 213 -26.51 -4.66 -9.81
N LYS A 214 -27.48 -5.57 -9.61
CA LYS A 214 -27.36 -6.94 -10.16
C LYS A 214 -27.25 -6.99 -11.69
N LYS A 215 -27.82 -6.03 -12.38
CA LYS A 215 -27.76 -5.92 -13.83
C LYS A 215 -26.51 -5.18 -14.27
N GLU A 216 -26.20 -4.07 -13.62
CA GLU A 216 -25.04 -3.23 -13.87
C GLU A 216 -23.71 -3.95 -13.56
N VAL A 217 -23.70 -4.79 -12.52
CA VAL A 217 -22.57 -5.69 -12.19
C VAL A 217 -22.23 -6.65 -13.33
N GLY A 218 -23.24 -7.25 -13.95
CA GLY A 218 -23.05 -8.11 -15.11
C GLY A 218 -22.48 -7.37 -16.31
N GLU A 219 -23.03 -6.18 -16.59
CA GLU A 219 -22.61 -5.34 -17.72
C GLU A 219 -21.21 -4.73 -17.52
N ILE A 220 -20.91 -4.24 -16.32
CA ILE A 220 -19.59 -3.71 -15.96
C ILE A 220 -18.53 -4.83 -15.97
N PHE A 221 -18.87 -6.01 -15.47
CA PHE A 221 -17.97 -7.17 -15.49
C PHE A 221 -17.69 -7.62 -16.94
N GLU A 222 -18.71 -7.68 -17.78
CA GLU A 222 -18.57 -8.03 -19.18
C GLU A 222 -17.73 -7.00 -19.97
N MET A 223 -17.89 -5.70 -19.67
CA MET A 223 -17.08 -4.63 -20.24
C MET A 223 -15.61 -4.71 -19.78
N ASN A 224 -15.34 -5.12 -18.54
CA ASN A 224 -13.98 -5.15 -17.98
C ASN A 224 -13.22 -6.44 -18.27
N ILE A 225 -13.91 -7.53 -18.67
CA ILE A 225 -13.27 -8.79 -19.07
C ILE A 225 -12.95 -8.85 -20.56
N LYS A 226 -13.49 -7.98 -21.40
CA LYS A 226 -12.96 -7.77 -22.76
C LYS A 226 -11.59 -7.09 -22.70
N LEU A 227 -10.68 -7.75 -22.02
CA LEU A 227 -9.24 -7.49 -22.06
C LEU A 227 -8.68 -8.03 -23.37
N GLU A 228 -8.95 -7.35 -24.46
CA GLU A 228 -8.10 -7.43 -25.63
C GLU A 228 -6.81 -6.67 -25.30
N ASN A 229 -5.72 -7.44 -25.16
CA ASN A 229 -4.33 -7.03 -25.03
C ASN A 229 -3.85 -6.54 -23.66
N LYS A 230 -3.35 -7.48 -22.86
CA LYS A 230 -2.50 -7.24 -21.67
C LYS A 230 -1.23 -6.40 -21.95
N ASN A 231 -0.89 -6.16 -23.21
CA ASN A 231 0.32 -5.45 -23.62
C ASN A 231 0.20 -3.92 -23.60
N ASP A 232 -1.00 -3.36 -23.65
CA ASP A 232 -1.18 -1.91 -23.71
C ASP A 232 -1.05 -1.19 -22.39
N ILE A 233 -1.16 -1.92 -21.26
CA ILE A 233 -1.03 -1.35 -19.91
C ILE A 233 0.44 -1.16 -19.50
N ILE A 234 1.35 -1.90 -20.11
CA ILE A 234 2.76 -1.99 -19.65
C ILE A 234 3.72 -1.13 -20.48
N ILE A 235 3.38 -0.81 -21.70
CA ILE A 235 4.34 -0.23 -22.66
C ILE A 235 3.75 0.97 -23.37
N ASN A 236 3.79 2.15 -22.79
CA ASN A 236 3.88 3.35 -23.58
C ASN A 236 4.83 4.36 -22.95
N ASN A 237 6.11 4.02 -23.08
CA ASN A 237 7.20 4.99 -23.09
C ASN A 237 7.61 5.37 -24.52
N LYS A 238 6.74 5.19 -25.52
CA LYS A 238 6.95 5.80 -26.86
C LYS A 238 5.58 6.17 -27.44
N GLY A 239 5.49 7.43 -27.83
CA GLY A 239 4.31 8.13 -28.25
C GLY A 239 3.43 7.39 -29.26
N GLY A 240 2.12 7.52 -29.08
CA GLY A 240 1.11 7.05 -30.02
C GLY A 240 -0.27 7.08 -29.36
N LYS A 241 -1.15 7.74 -30.01
CA LYS A 241 -2.50 8.21 -29.65
C LYS A 241 -3.36 7.24 -28.83
N ASN A 242 -4.02 7.84 -27.87
CA ASN A 242 -5.03 7.35 -26.95
C ASN A 242 -6.09 6.42 -27.58
N ASN A 243 -6.35 5.28 -26.92
CA ASN A 243 -7.70 4.82 -26.64
C ASN A 243 -7.67 4.25 -25.21
N GLY A 244 -8.36 4.94 -24.30
CA GLY A 244 -8.18 4.79 -22.87
C GLY A 244 -9.00 3.64 -22.28
N PHE A 245 -8.45 3.05 -21.25
CA PHE A 245 -9.23 2.32 -20.24
C PHE A 245 -9.80 3.33 -19.25
N LYS A 246 -11.10 3.39 -19.15
CA LYS A 246 -11.83 4.08 -18.08
C LYS A 246 -12.00 3.07 -16.94
N LEU A 247 -11.30 3.26 -15.85
CA LEU A 247 -11.61 2.74 -14.52
C LEU A 247 -12.08 3.89 -13.68
#